data_6fb7706b06e60576b4354d45928fda46
#
_entry.id   6fb7706b06e60576b4354d45928fda46
#
_cell.length_a   1.000
_cell.length_b   1.000
_cell.length_c   1.000
_cell.angle_alpha   90.00
_cell.angle_beta   90.00
_cell.angle_gamma   90.00
#
_symmetry.space_group_name_H-M   'P 1'
#
loop_
_entity.id
_entity.type
_entity.pdbx_description
1 polymer ?
#
loop_
_entity_poly.entity_id
_entity_poly.type
_entity_poly.pdbx_seq_one_letter_code
_entity_poly.pdbx_strand_id
1 'polypeptide(L)'
;GGLPVGCSTTGHYFSNDIGNASDVIIIHGNNMSRQMFYNHIQEAKVIKPARPIICNEDSQALAEMQVALDEGISWGYYNNMTKQEPPVDWSITEGEDTFFAARLADSLGIHKLDIPLEEQFYLQGLEKEMTYEGKRWIRLASVYPEKIQRVDFYRNGEYFARAYNDPFTINYIWNWYQSATEGIQPRETWKAVVTLVDGTVIEKTTTVE
;
A
#
# COMPACT_ATOMS: atom_id res chain seq x y z
N GLY A 1 -5.71 31.20 -21.60
CA GLY A 1 -5.16 29.93 -21.19
C GLY A 1 -6.12 29.19 -20.30
N GLY A 2 -6.48 27.97 -20.67
CA GLY A 2 -7.30 27.09 -19.84
C GLY A 2 -6.45 26.46 -18.74
N LEU A 3 -7.11 25.84 -17.76
CA LEU A 3 -6.46 24.96 -16.80
C LEU A 3 -6.05 23.66 -17.50
N PRO A 4 -4.92 23.02 -17.09
CA PRO A 4 -4.57 21.69 -17.58
C PRO A 4 -5.68 20.69 -17.28
N VAL A 5 -6.01 19.83 -18.24
CA VAL A 5 -7.07 18.82 -18.13
C VAL A 5 -6.46 17.44 -18.33
N GLY A 6 -6.81 16.51 -17.47
CA GLY A 6 -6.48 15.09 -17.59
C GLY A 6 -7.69 14.23 -17.35
N CYS A 7 -7.69 13.04 -17.91
CA CYS A 7 -8.71 12.03 -17.68
C CYS A 7 -8.03 10.70 -17.37
N SER A 8 -8.50 10.01 -16.32
CA SER A 8 -8.06 8.65 -16.02
C SER A 8 -8.94 7.61 -16.71
N THR A 9 -8.38 6.44 -16.87
CA THR A 9 -9.09 5.21 -17.23
C THR A 9 -9.29 4.35 -15.99
N THR A 10 -10.14 3.33 -16.06
CA THR A 10 -10.38 2.43 -14.94
C THR A 10 -9.25 1.42 -14.76
N GLY A 11 -8.86 1.17 -13.51
CA GLY A 11 -7.89 0.11 -13.13
C GLY A 11 -6.53 0.28 -13.83
N HIS A 12 -5.98 -0.81 -14.26
CA HIS A 12 -4.65 -0.90 -14.90
C HIS A 12 -4.70 -0.76 -16.43
N TYR A 13 -5.78 -0.21 -16.97
CA TYR A 13 -5.86 0.04 -18.40
C TYR A 13 -5.34 1.44 -18.72
N PHE A 14 -4.46 1.54 -19.70
CA PHE A 14 -3.98 2.80 -20.26
C PHE A 14 -4.49 2.97 -21.68
N SER A 15 -5.03 4.14 -22.00
CA SER A 15 -5.49 4.49 -23.36
C SER A 15 -4.59 5.55 -23.96
N ASN A 16 -3.92 5.21 -25.06
CA ASN A 16 -3.13 6.16 -25.83
C ASN A 16 -3.97 7.34 -26.34
N ASP A 17 -5.22 7.11 -26.71
CA ASP A 17 -6.11 8.17 -27.20
C ASP A 17 -6.42 9.19 -26.11
N ILE A 18 -6.75 8.71 -24.91
CA ILE A 18 -6.96 9.55 -23.73
C ILE A 18 -5.67 10.27 -23.35
N GLY A 19 -4.54 9.55 -23.29
CA GLY A 19 -3.24 10.12 -23.02
C GLY A 19 -2.87 11.24 -24.02
N ASN A 20 -3.11 11.04 -25.30
CA ASN A 20 -2.85 12.05 -26.35
C ASN A 20 -3.77 13.27 -26.26
N ALA A 21 -4.99 13.09 -25.79
CA ALA A 21 -5.97 14.18 -25.63
C ALA A 21 -5.81 14.97 -24.31
N SER A 22 -5.02 14.47 -23.35
CA SER A 22 -4.86 15.06 -22.02
C SER A 22 -3.66 15.99 -21.92
N ASP A 23 -3.73 17.04 -21.13
CA ASP A 23 -2.59 17.90 -20.76
C ASP A 23 -1.76 17.24 -19.64
N VAL A 24 -2.42 16.44 -18.79
CA VAL A 24 -1.82 15.67 -17.70
C VAL A 24 -2.30 14.23 -17.84
N ILE A 25 -1.38 13.28 -17.84
CA ILE A 25 -1.70 11.86 -17.93
C ILE A 25 -2.02 11.34 -16.52
N ILE A 26 -3.18 10.75 -16.34
CA ILE A 26 -3.62 10.19 -15.06
C ILE A 26 -3.70 8.68 -15.19
N ILE A 27 -3.00 7.97 -14.28
CA ILE A 27 -2.96 6.52 -14.19
C ILE A 27 -3.39 6.04 -12.82
N HIS A 28 -3.73 4.76 -12.71
CA HIS A 28 -4.01 4.06 -11.46
C HIS A 28 -3.02 2.90 -11.27
N GLY A 29 -2.68 2.60 -10.02
CA GLY A 29 -1.77 1.52 -9.67
C GLY A 29 -2.45 0.31 -9.01
N ASN A 30 -3.75 0.39 -8.73
CA ASN A 30 -4.50 -0.61 -7.97
C ASN A 30 -4.24 -2.05 -8.42
N ASN A 31 -3.91 -2.92 -7.46
CA ASN A 31 -3.69 -4.36 -7.64
C ASN A 31 -2.53 -4.72 -8.58
N MET A 32 -1.59 -3.84 -8.78
CA MET A 32 -0.36 -4.11 -9.52
C MET A 32 0.74 -4.63 -8.59
N SER A 33 1.66 -5.40 -9.15
CA SER A 33 2.97 -5.58 -8.54
C SER A 33 3.88 -4.40 -8.95
N ARG A 34 4.98 -4.19 -8.24
CA ARG A 34 5.98 -3.16 -8.59
C ARG A 34 6.39 -3.20 -10.07
N GLN A 35 6.57 -4.40 -10.63
CA GLN A 35 6.94 -4.55 -12.03
C GLN A 35 5.81 -4.15 -12.97
N MET A 36 4.57 -4.51 -12.65
CA MET A 36 3.40 -4.11 -13.45
C MET A 36 3.21 -2.60 -13.41
N PHE A 37 3.34 -1.99 -12.24
CA PHE A 37 3.21 -0.54 -12.06
C PHE A 37 4.32 0.20 -12.81
N TYR A 38 5.58 -0.26 -12.73
CA TYR A 38 6.67 0.27 -13.54
C TYR A 38 6.35 0.21 -15.04
N ASN A 39 5.88 -0.93 -15.55
CA ASN A 39 5.53 -1.09 -16.96
C ASN A 39 4.41 -0.11 -17.35
N HIS A 40 3.41 0.05 -16.49
CA HIS A 40 2.30 0.97 -16.71
C HIS A 40 2.75 2.44 -16.79
N ILE A 41 3.69 2.83 -15.95
CA ILE A 41 4.36 4.15 -16.04
C ILE A 41 5.10 4.28 -17.40
N GLN A 42 5.82 3.24 -17.85
CA GLN A 42 6.53 3.28 -19.13
C GLN A 42 5.56 3.40 -20.31
N GLU A 43 4.39 2.76 -20.27
CA GLU A 43 3.33 2.93 -21.27
C GLU A 43 2.88 4.40 -21.32
N ALA A 44 2.66 5.03 -20.18
CA ALA A 44 2.28 6.45 -20.13
C ALA A 44 3.39 7.38 -20.66
N LYS A 45 4.66 7.06 -20.46
CA LYS A 45 5.83 7.84 -20.93
C LYS A 45 6.03 7.81 -22.44
N VAL A 46 5.40 6.86 -23.15
CA VAL A 46 5.46 6.81 -24.62
C VAL A 46 4.76 7.98 -25.28
N ILE A 47 3.76 8.58 -24.62
CA ILE A 47 3.00 9.74 -25.14
C ILE A 47 3.91 10.92 -25.40
N LYS A 48 3.77 11.50 -26.60
CA LYS A 48 4.57 12.68 -27.03
C LYS A 48 3.67 13.83 -27.48
N PRO A 49 4.03 15.09 -27.15
CA PRO A 49 5.18 15.49 -26.32
C PRO A 49 5.03 14.94 -24.88
N ALA A 50 6.14 14.87 -24.15
CA ALA A 50 6.13 14.44 -22.76
C ALA A 50 5.22 15.32 -21.91
N ARG A 51 4.46 14.72 -21.03
CA ARG A 51 3.46 15.36 -20.15
C ARG A 51 3.68 14.93 -18.70
N PRO A 52 3.22 15.72 -17.73
CA PRO A 52 3.18 15.26 -16.35
C PRO A 52 2.35 13.98 -16.24
N ILE A 53 2.83 13.04 -15.45
CA ILE A 53 2.12 11.79 -15.14
C ILE A 53 1.78 11.80 -13.66
N ILE A 54 0.52 11.51 -13.35
CA ILE A 54 -0.01 11.45 -12.00
C ILE A 54 -0.64 10.07 -11.79
N CYS A 55 -0.13 9.31 -10.84
CA CYS A 55 -0.90 8.22 -10.25
C CYS A 55 -1.79 8.82 -9.18
N ASN A 56 -3.09 8.96 -9.45
CA ASN A 56 -4.02 9.60 -8.53
C ASN A 56 -4.66 8.61 -7.56
N GLU A 57 -4.55 7.33 -7.83
CA GLU A 57 -5.12 6.27 -7.02
C GLU A 57 -4.29 4.98 -7.18
N ASP A 58 -3.80 4.48 -6.07
CA ASP A 58 -3.12 3.19 -6.02
C ASP A 58 -3.73 2.34 -4.89
N SER A 59 -2.95 2.02 -3.89
CA SER A 59 -3.31 1.20 -2.74
C SER A 59 -2.49 1.65 -1.53
N GLN A 60 -2.40 0.80 -0.51
CA GLN A 60 -1.49 0.98 0.61
C GLN A 60 -0.07 0.50 0.32
N ALA A 61 0.22 0.03 -0.89
CA ALA A 61 1.49 -0.58 -1.27
C ALA A 61 2.62 0.46 -1.41
N LEU A 62 3.24 0.87 -0.32
CA LEU A 62 4.32 1.87 -0.32
C LEU A 62 5.53 1.47 -1.18
N ALA A 63 5.69 0.19 -1.53
CA ALA A 63 6.71 -0.24 -2.48
C ALA A 63 6.48 0.36 -3.89
N GLU A 64 5.23 0.62 -4.27
CA GLU A 64 4.88 1.28 -5.53
C GLU A 64 5.11 2.78 -5.46
N MET A 65 4.92 3.40 -4.30
CA MET A 65 5.36 4.77 -4.07
C MET A 65 6.84 4.95 -4.41
N GLN A 66 7.72 4.01 -4.03
CA GLN A 66 9.13 4.08 -4.38
C GLN A 66 9.33 4.03 -5.90
N VAL A 67 8.62 3.15 -6.60
CA VAL A 67 8.69 3.10 -8.08
C VAL A 67 8.25 4.41 -8.71
N ALA A 68 7.17 5.03 -8.22
CA ALA A 68 6.72 6.33 -8.69
C ALA A 68 7.77 7.43 -8.52
N LEU A 69 8.40 7.48 -7.34
CA LEU A 69 9.46 8.44 -7.02
C LEU A 69 10.69 8.24 -7.92
N ASP A 70 11.13 7.00 -8.11
CA ASP A 70 12.27 6.66 -8.97
C ASP A 70 12.00 7.05 -10.43
N GLU A 71 10.75 6.93 -10.86
CA GLU A 71 10.31 7.28 -12.22
C GLU A 71 9.92 8.76 -12.40
N GLY A 72 9.98 9.56 -11.34
CA GLY A 72 9.72 11.01 -11.36
C GLY A 72 8.24 11.35 -11.62
N ILE A 73 7.32 10.56 -11.14
CA ILE A 73 5.88 10.81 -11.19
C ILE A 73 5.31 11.00 -9.78
N SER A 74 4.12 11.57 -9.67
CA SER A 74 3.41 11.61 -8.39
C SER A 74 2.73 10.28 -8.09
N TRP A 75 2.48 10.02 -6.79
CA TRP A 75 1.82 8.82 -6.34
C TRP A 75 0.69 9.14 -5.35
N GLY A 76 -0.48 8.53 -5.58
CA GLY A 76 -1.68 8.72 -4.78
C GLY A 76 -1.95 7.52 -3.90
N TYR A 77 -1.76 7.70 -2.60
CA TYR A 77 -2.12 6.72 -1.58
C TYR A 77 -3.63 6.54 -1.51
N TYR A 78 -4.07 5.28 -1.47
CA TYR A 78 -5.48 4.94 -1.36
C TYR A 78 -5.70 3.84 -0.32
N ASN A 79 -6.16 4.24 0.87
CA ASN A 79 -6.54 3.29 1.92
C ASN A 79 -8.05 3.04 1.89
N ASN A 80 -8.48 2.01 1.21
CA ASN A 80 -9.88 1.64 1.06
C ASN A 80 -10.48 0.87 2.25
N MET A 81 -9.69 0.65 3.31
CA MET A 81 -10.15 -0.03 4.54
C MET A 81 -10.77 0.93 5.54
N THR A 82 -10.32 2.16 5.56
CA THR A 82 -10.64 3.09 6.64
C THR A 82 -11.07 4.44 6.11
N LYS A 83 -12.21 4.91 6.62
CA LYS A 83 -12.57 6.34 6.68
C LYS A 83 -12.72 7.08 5.34
N GLN A 84 -12.97 6.37 4.26
CA GLN A 84 -13.24 6.99 2.96
C GLN A 84 -14.69 7.46 2.82
N GLU A 85 -15.60 6.81 3.54
CA GLU A 85 -17.02 7.19 3.55
C GLU A 85 -17.33 8.10 4.75
N PRO A 86 -18.20 9.09 4.56
CA PRO A 86 -18.60 9.97 5.66
C PRO A 86 -19.27 9.20 6.82
N PRO A 87 -19.03 9.63 8.06
CA PRO A 87 -18.20 10.77 8.46
C PRO A 87 -16.70 10.46 8.47
N VAL A 88 -15.94 11.19 7.69
CA VAL A 88 -14.47 11.12 7.70
C VAL A 88 -13.94 11.93 8.88
N ASP A 89 -13.14 11.33 9.74
CA ASP A 89 -12.60 12.01 10.93
C ASP A 89 -11.19 12.57 10.73
N TRP A 90 -10.58 12.36 9.57
CA TRP A 90 -9.25 12.83 9.22
C TRP A 90 -8.13 12.32 10.15
N SER A 91 -8.40 11.29 10.94
CA SER A 91 -7.37 10.69 11.77
C SER A 91 -6.42 9.84 10.93
N ILE A 92 -5.20 9.71 11.42
CA ILE A 92 -4.18 8.83 10.85
C ILE A 92 -4.19 7.54 11.65
N THR A 93 -4.40 6.40 10.98
CA THR A 93 -4.30 5.09 11.64
C THR A 93 -2.85 4.68 11.82
N GLU A 94 -2.57 3.90 12.84
CA GLU A 94 -1.25 3.30 13.01
C GLU A 94 -0.94 2.33 11.88
N GLY A 95 0.34 2.15 11.60
CA GLY A 95 0.81 1.30 10.51
C GLY A 95 0.87 2.03 9.18
N GLU A 96 0.12 1.61 8.19
CA GLU A 96 0.22 2.09 6.80
C GLU A 96 0.07 3.60 6.66
N ASP A 97 -0.94 4.20 7.27
CA ASP A 97 -1.17 5.65 7.13
C ASP A 97 -0.02 6.46 7.75
N THR A 98 0.45 6.02 8.94
CA THR A 98 1.60 6.64 9.62
C THR A 98 2.87 6.49 8.80
N PHE A 99 3.12 5.31 8.23
CA PHE A 99 4.29 5.04 7.39
C PHE A 99 4.25 5.82 6.08
N PHE A 100 3.07 5.93 5.47
CA PHE A 100 2.88 6.78 4.29
C PHE A 100 3.21 8.25 4.60
N ALA A 101 2.63 8.80 5.65
CA ALA A 101 2.84 10.20 6.02
C ALA A 101 4.33 10.49 6.30
N ALA A 102 5.00 9.61 7.05
CA ALA A 102 6.42 9.73 7.36
C ALA A 102 7.30 9.66 6.11
N ARG A 103 7.04 8.70 5.22
CA ARG A 103 7.78 8.50 3.99
C ARG A 103 7.56 9.62 2.97
N LEU A 104 6.33 10.13 2.87
CA LEU A 104 6.03 11.29 2.04
C LEU A 104 6.77 12.53 2.52
N ALA A 105 6.80 12.79 3.83
CA ALA A 105 7.52 13.92 4.41
C ALA A 105 9.03 13.85 4.14
N ASP A 106 9.62 12.65 4.23
CA ASP A 106 11.03 12.41 3.87
C ASP A 106 11.29 12.65 2.37
N SER A 107 10.43 12.12 1.52
CA SER A 107 10.55 12.27 0.06
C SER A 107 10.43 13.71 -0.42
N LEU A 108 9.67 14.52 0.31
CA LEU A 108 9.54 15.97 0.05
C LEU A 108 10.65 16.80 0.72
N GLY A 109 11.57 16.19 1.45
CA GLY A 109 12.62 16.87 2.20
C GLY A 109 12.12 17.69 3.38
N ILE A 110 10.90 17.47 3.85
CA ILE A 110 10.29 18.18 4.98
C ILE A 110 10.85 17.65 6.29
N HIS A 111 10.97 16.33 6.41
CA HIS A 111 11.45 15.67 7.61
C HIS A 111 12.22 14.41 7.22
N LYS A 112 13.46 14.29 7.71
CA LYS A 112 14.26 13.09 7.48
C LYS A 112 13.69 11.91 8.25
N LEU A 113 13.48 10.81 7.57
CA LEU A 113 12.99 9.57 8.16
C LEU A 113 14.12 8.88 8.93
N ASP A 114 13.94 8.78 10.25
CA ASP A 114 14.85 8.09 11.16
C ASP A 114 14.02 7.25 12.15
N ILE A 115 13.57 6.09 11.66
CA ILE A 115 12.75 5.15 12.43
C ILE A 115 13.60 3.93 12.76
N PRO A 116 13.76 3.57 14.06
CA PRO A 116 14.44 2.34 14.45
C PRO A 116 13.87 1.11 13.75
N LEU A 117 14.74 0.13 13.46
CA LEU A 117 14.35 -1.03 12.65
C LEU A 117 13.11 -1.75 13.20
N GLU A 118 13.02 -1.90 14.52
CA GLU A 118 11.90 -2.57 15.18
C GLU A 118 10.58 -1.80 15.03
N GLU A 119 10.63 -0.48 14.82
CA GLU A 119 9.45 0.38 14.66
C GLU A 119 9.03 0.54 13.20
N GLN A 120 9.80 0.00 12.25
CA GLN A 120 9.49 0.05 10.82
C GLN A 120 8.38 -0.92 10.39
N PHE A 121 7.82 -1.69 11.30
CA PHE A 121 6.85 -2.74 11.02
C PHE A 121 5.69 -2.68 12.01
N TYR A 122 4.48 -2.85 11.49
CA TYR A 122 3.25 -2.87 12.28
C TYR A 122 2.32 -3.99 11.80
N LEU A 123 1.87 -4.84 12.73
CA LEU A 123 0.91 -5.90 12.44
C LEU A 123 -0.50 -5.33 12.58
N GLN A 124 -1.12 -5.01 11.47
CA GLN A 124 -2.35 -4.22 11.33
C GLN A 124 -3.57 -5.10 11.07
N GLY A 125 -4.75 -4.59 11.44
CA GLY A 125 -6.05 -5.23 11.20
C GLY A 125 -6.56 -6.03 12.39
N LEU A 126 -5.89 -5.97 13.54
CA LEU A 126 -6.26 -6.66 14.78
C LEU A 126 -6.84 -5.73 15.85
N GLU A 127 -6.83 -4.44 15.59
CA GLU A 127 -7.40 -3.39 16.42
C GLU A 127 -8.94 -3.47 16.38
N LYS A 128 -9.60 -3.03 17.45
CA LYS A 128 -11.06 -3.16 17.60
C LYS A 128 -11.83 -2.49 16.46
N GLU A 129 -11.37 -1.33 16.02
CA GLU A 129 -12.00 -0.52 14.97
C GLU A 129 -11.82 -1.09 13.57
N MET A 130 -10.90 -2.04 13.38
CA MET A 130 -10.54 -2.61 12.08
C MET A 130 -11.36 -3.84 11.71
N THR A 131 -12.60 -3.90 12.19
CA THR A 131 -13.55 -4.96 11.82
C THR A 131 -14.60 -4.41 10.87
N TYR A 132 -14.77 -5.07 9.73
CA TYR A 132 -15.83 -4.78 8.77
C TYR A 132 -16.66 -6.05 8.53
N GLU A 133 -17.97 -5.98 8.81
CA GLU A 133 -18.90 -7.11 8.68
C GLU A 133 -18.38 -8.40 9.35
N GLY A 134 -17.75 -8.28 10.51
CA GLY A 134 -17.20 -9.43 11.25
C GLY A 134 -15.92 -10.02 10.68
N LYS A 135 -15.34 -9.39 9.67
CA LYS A 135 -14.08 -9.81 9.04
C LYS A 135 -12.95 -8.84 9.41
N ARG A 136 -11.74 -9.34 9.41
CA ARG A 136 -10.52 -8.57 9.64
C ARG A 136 -9.55 -8.76 8.49
N TRP A 137 -8.97 -7.68 8.01
CA TRP A 137 -7.90 -7.74 7.03
C TRP A 137 -6.55 -7.61 7.73
N ILE A 138 -5.96 -8.77 8.06
CA ILE A 138 -4.69 -8.85 8.78
C ILE A 138 -3.55 -8.76 7.78
N ARG A 139 -2.64 -7.83 8.03
CA ARG A 139 -1.48 -7.58 7.19
C ARG A 139 -0.32 -7.00 7.98
N LEU A 140 0.87 -7.11 7.43
CA LEU A 140 2.04 -6.41 7.94
C LEU A 140 2.25 -5.12 7.14
N ALA A 141 2.10 -3.99 7.80
CA ALA A 141 2.52 -2.69 7.28
C ALA A 141 4.02 -2.48 7.51
N SER A 142 4.70 -1.83 6.59
CA SER A 142 6.09 -1.43 6.72
C SER A 142 6.35 -0.09 6.05
N VAL A 143 7.27 0.69 6.64
CA VAL A 143 7.73 1.93 6.01
C VAL A 143 8.57 1.67 4.75
N TYR A 144 9.22 0.49 4.66
CA TYR A 144 10.03 0.06 3.51
C TYR A 144 9.64 -1.36 3.05
N PRO A 145 8.42 -1.57 2.51
CA PRO A 145 7.97 -2.90 2.10
C PRO A 145 8.85 -3.52 1.01
N GLU A 146 9.53 -2.72 0.19
CA GLU A 146 10.48 -3.17 -0.83
C GLU A 146 11.72 -3.89 -0.26
N LYS A 147 12.00 -3.74 1.04
CA LYS A 147 13.07 -4.46 1.73
C LYS A 147 12.63 -5.81 2.28
N ILE A 148 11.35 -6.15 2.22
CA ILE A 148 10.81 -7.40 2.73
C ILE A 148 10.90 -8.47 1.64
N GLN A 149 11.50 -9.61 1.99
CA GLN A 149 11.51 -10.80 1.15
C GLN A 149 10.22 -11.60 1.29
N ARG A 150 9.75 -11.80 2.54
CA ARG A 150 8.52 -12.50 2.87
C ARG A 150 8.08 -12.23 4.29
N VAL A 151 6.82 -12.51 4.56
CA VAL A 151 6.22 -12.49 5.90
C VAL A 151 5.55 -13.82 6.18
N ASP A 152 5.89 -14.46 7.29
CA ASP A 152 5.23 -15.66 7.81
C ASP A 152 4.30 -15.27 8.96
N PHE A 153 3.03 -15.63 8.86
CA PHE A 153 2.02 -15.35 9.87
C PHE A 153 1.73 -16.58 10.70
N TYR A 154 1.56 -16.35 12.01
CA TYR A 154 1.21 -17.37 12.99
C TYR A 154 -0.01 -16.91 13.78
N ARG A 155 -0.95 -17.84 14.04
CA ARG A 155 -2.15 -17.66 14.86
C ARG A 155 -2.06 -18.57 16.08
N ASN A 156 -2.09 -18.01 17.29
CA ASN A 156 -1.97 -18.75 18.56
C ASN A 156 -0.72 -19.68 18.59
N GLY A 157 0.39 -19.25 18.00
CA GLY A 157 1.64 -19.99 17.93
C GLY A 157 1.76 -20.98 16.77
N GLU A 158 0.68 -21.27 16.06
CA GLU A 158 0.70 -22.17 14.91
C GLU A 158 0.88 -21.40 13.60
N TYR A 159 1.66 -21.97 12.67
CA TYR A 159 1.82 -21.37 11.32
C TYR A 159 0.46 -21.27 10.63
N PHE A 160 0.20 -20.11 10.04
CA PHE A 160 -1.07 -19.82 9.40
C PHE A 160 -0.95 -19.55 7.90
N ALA A 161 -0.09 -18.59 7.50
CA ALA A 161 0.03 -18.18 6.11
C ALA A 161 1.39 -17.54 5.82
N ARG A 162 1.71 -17.36 4.54
CA ARG A 162 2.88 -16.64 4.05
C ARG A 162 2.52 -15.66 2.96
N ALA A 163 3.12 -14.47 3.00
CA ALA A 163 2.99 -13.44 1.98
C ALA A 163 4.36 -13.06 1.41
N TYR A 164 4.42 -12.80 0.10
CA TYR A 164 5.62 -12.42 -0.63
C TYR A 164 5.57 -11.00 -1.23
N ASN A 165 4.38 -10.43 -1.34
CA ASN A 165 4.19 -9.14 -2.00
C ASN A 165 3.46 -8.16 -1.07
N ASP A 166 3.76 -6.89 -1.23
CA ASP A 166 2.99 -5.78 -0.66
C ASP A 166 1.61 -5.68 -1.38
N PRO A 167 0.53 -5.49 -0.64
CA PRO A 167 0.41 -5.54 0.81
C PRO A 167 0.60 -6.96 1.37
N PHE A 168 1.45 -7.11 2.41
CA PHE A 168 1.74 -8.40 3.01
C PHE A 168 0.57 -8.85 3.89
N THR A 169 -0.42 -9.49 3.29
CA THR A 169 -1.64 -9.96 3.95
C THR A 169 -1.73 -11.48 3.99
N ILE A 170 -2.41 -12.00 5.01
CA ILE A 170 -2.56 -13.44 5.24
C ILE A 170 -3.35 -14.18 4.16
N ASN A 171 -4.14 -13.49 3.40
CA ASN A 171 -5.02 -14.09 2.40
C ASN A 171 -5.28 -13.11 1.24
N TYR A 172 -4.19 -12.68 0.58
CA TYR A 172 -4.34 -11.73 -0.52
C TYR A 172 -4.97 -12.40 -1.76
N ILE A 173 -6.10 -11.85 -2.15
CA ILE A 173 -6.71 -12.08 -3.45
C ILE A 173 -6.65 -10.75 -4.20
N TRP A 174 -7.30 -10.25 -5.03
CA TRP A 174 -7.17 -8.96 -5.69
C TRP A 174 -7.92 -7.82 -4.96
N ASN A 175 -8.68 -8.16 -3.95
CA ASN A 175 -9.58 -7.23 -3.24
C ASN A 175 -9.45 -7.48 -1.73
N TRP A 176 -9.23 -6.42 -0.96
CA TRP A 176 -9.05 -6.52 0.49
C TRP A 176 -10.23 -7.19 1.18
N TYR A 177 -11.45 -6.91 0.75
CA TYR A 177 -12.64 -7.49 1.33
C TYR A 177 -12.69 -9.02 1.17
N GLN A 178 -12.27 -9.51 0.01
CA GLN A 178 -12.11 -10.94 -0.24
C GLN A 178 -10.91 -11.53 0.49
N SER A 179 -9.90 -10.71 0.76
CA SER A 179 -8.72 -11.09 1.55
C SER A 179 -8.97 -11.09 3.05
N ALA A 180 -10.08 -10.51 3.52
CA ALA A 180 -10.39 -10.43 4.93
C ALA A 180 -10.75 -11.81 5.50
N THR A 181 -10.35 -12.05 6.74
CA THR A 181 -10.51 -13.33 7.44
C THR A 181 -11.64 -13.27 8.45
N GLU A 182 -12.49 -14.29 8.42
CA GLU A 182 -13.59 -14.52 9.38
C GLU A 182 -13.12 -15.33 10.60
N GLY A 183 -13.93 -15.31 11.65
CA GLY A 183 -13.76 -16.21 12.80
C GLY A 183 -12.57 -15.87 13.70
N ILE A 184 -12.06 -14.66 13.63
CA ILE A 184 -11.01 -14.17 14.55
C ILE A 184 -11.67 -13.76 15.86
N GLN A 185 -11.18 -14.33 16.96
CA GLN A 185 -11.75 -14.14 18.28
C GLN A 185 -10.94 -13.14 19.11
N PRO A 186 -11.56 -12.38 20.01
CA PRO A 186 -10.84 -11.57 20.99
C PRO A 186 -9.81 -12.41 21.75
N ARG A 187 -8.68 -11.79 22.06
CA ARG A 187 -7.53 -12.38 22.78
C ARG A 187 -6.74 -13.45 22.03
N GLU A 188 -7.01 -13.71 20.75
CA GLU A 188 -6.09 -14.48 19.93
C GLU A 188 -4.75 -13.76 19.79
N THR A 189 -3.67 -14.52 19.78
CA THR A 189 -2.33 -13.96 19.56
C THR A 189 -1.94 -14.17 18.11
N TRP A 190 -1.53 -13.09 17.47
CA TRP A 190 -1.01 -13.08 16.10
C TRP A 190 0.44 -12.65 16.08
N LYS A 191 1.26 -13.36 15.30
CA LYS A 191 2.66 -13.04 15.09
C LYS A 191 2.99 -13.01 13.60
N ALA A 192 3.70 -11.97 13.19
CA ALA A 192 4.35 -11.88 11.88
C ALA A 192 5.86 -12.05 12.05
N VAL A 193 6.44 -12.98 11.31
CA VAL A 193 7.90 -13.17 11.19
C VAL A 193 8.31 -12.61 9.83
N VAL A 194 8.99 -11.49 9.86
CA VAL A 194 9.43 -10.73 8.68
C VAL A 194 10.85 -11.13 8.35
N THR A 195 11.08 -11.64 7.14
CA THR A 195 12.41 -11.87 6.60
C THR A 195 12.73 -10.76 5.60
N LEU A 196 13.80 -10.02 5.83
CA LEU A 196 14.28 -8.98 4.92
C LEU A 196 15.15 -9.57 3.81
N VAL A 197 15.38 -8.80 2.75
CA VAL A 197 16.19 -9.22 1.60
C VAL A 197 17.67 -9.44 1.95
N ASP A 198 18.15 -8.84 3.03
CA ASP A 198 19.51 -9.05 3.56
C ASP A 198 19.63 -10.24 4.53
N GLY A 199 18.51 -10.94 4.77
CA GLY A 199 18.43 -12.10 5.67
C GLY A 199 18.10 -11.74 7.13
N THR A 200 17.99 -10.47 7.49
CA THR A 200 17.55 -10.05 8.83
C THR A 200 16.13 -10.55 9.10
N VAL A 201 15.88 -11.01 10.31
CA VAL A 201 14.57 -11.51 10.74
C VAL A 201 14.06 -10.69 11.91
N ILE A 202 12.81 -10.24 11.81
CA ILE A 202 12.11 -9.44 12.83
C ILE A 202 10.78 -10.10 13.15
N GLU A 203 10.39 -10.10 14.41
CA GLU A 203 9.09 -10.60 14.86
C GLU A 203 8.22 -9.47 15.39
N LYS A 204 6.96 -9.45 14.97
CA LYS A 204 5.91 -8.58 15.51
C LYS A 204 4.79 -9.44 16.06
N THR A 205 4.42 -9.21 17.30
CA THR A 205 3.34 -9.96 17.97
C THR A 205 2.33 -8.98 18.53
N THR A 206 1.06 -9.28 18.34
CA THR A 206 -0.05 -8.53 18.93
C THR A 206 -1.18 -9.46 19.34
N THR A 207 -2.07 -8.97 20.16
CA THR A 207 -3.27 -9.69 20.60
C THR A 207 -4.50 -8.99 20.05
N VAL A 208 -5.48 -9.76 19.58
CA VAL A 208 -6.74 -9.24 19.06
C VAL A 208 -7.51 -8.54 20.18
N GLU A 209 -7.92 -7.30 19.94
CA GLU A 209 -8.78 -6.51 20.82
C GLU A 209 -10.28 -6.81 20.63
#